data_8de665528f9f3cb0616b97619ba9c79b
#
_entry.id   8de665528f9f3cb0616b97619ba9c79b
#
_cell.length_a   1.000
_cell.length_b   1.000
_cell.length_c   1.000
_cell.angle_alpha   90.00
_cell.angle_beta   90.00
_cell.angle_gamma   90.00
#
_symmetry.space_group_name_H-M   'P 1'
#
loop_
_entity.id
_entity.type
_entity.pdbx_description
1 polymer ?
#
loop_
_entity_poly.entity_id
_entity_poly.type
_entity_poly.pdbx_seq_one_letter_code
_entity_poly.pdbx_strand_id
1 'polypeptide(L)'
;ANDSFPIPKEIEVVSRPAIREIRFVQEYPPYTGVNPVTRNPGDLTLLAGSNLKIDVNATKPITRWQLRVTRADGNSTDRDMEGSKSTKLSTTMTDLVDVARLRIKLWDENGFDSRNEAEYRIKILPDKPPMVRLLNARKETKVTTRARLPIKISVRDDYGVDKVMLQAAPVNMPPLPPKILPLEAGQSVIEYKWNLGEAKLPIGTEINYWVQAFDAAPESNNGTSQKLI
;
A
#
# COMPACT_ATOMS: atom_id res chain seq x y z
N ALA A 1 9.59 -23.82 77.03
CA ALA A 1 9.67 -22.72 76.03
C ALA A 1 9.98 -23.39 74.69
N ASN A 2 9.03 -23.37 73.78
CA ASN A 2 9.25 -23.82 72.39
C ASN A 2 9.80 -22.58 71.63
N ASP A 3 11.11 -22.48 71.48
CA ASP A 3 11.74 -21.55 70.54
C ASP A 3 11.53 -22.07 69.11
N SER A 4 10.39 -21.74 68.55
CA SER A 4 10.17 -21.91 67.10
C SER A 4 10.95 -20.79 66.35
N PHE A 5 12.15 -21.10 65.87
CA PHE A 5 12.84 -20.20 64.97
C PHE A 5 11.97 -19.98 63.72
N PRO A 6 11.75 -18.75 63.30
CA PRO A 6 11.00 -18.48 62.07
C PRO A 6 11.72 -19.13 60.89
N ILE A 7 11.02 -19.89 60.08
CA ILE A 7 11.54 -20.50 58.86
C ILE A 7 11.98 -19.34 57.96
N PRO A 8 13.25 -19.31 57.55
CA PRO A 8 13.75 -18.26 56.68
C PRO A 8 12.95 -18.29 55.35
N LYS A 9 12.42 -17.12 54.95
CA LYS A 9 11.75 -16.95 53.64
C LYS A 9 12.78 -16.53 52.66
N GLU A 10 12.90 -17.31 51.57
CA GLU A 10 13.78 -16.97 50.44
C GLU A 10 13.05 -15.99 49.52
N ILE A 11 13.73 -14.95 49.08
CA ILE A 11 13.25 -13.95 48.13
C ILE A 11 14.18 -13.97 46.96
N GLU A 12 13.66 -14.31 45.78
CA GLU A 12 14.38 -14.20 44.51
C GLU A 12 13.98 -12.90 43.79
N VAL A 13 14.96 -12.11 43.38
CA VAL A 13 14.74 -10.89 42.59
C VAL A 13 14.94 -11.21 41.11
N VAL A 14 13.86 -11.13 40.36
CA VAL A 14 13.88 -11.41 38.92
C VAL A 14 13.61 -10.16 38.08
N SER A 15 14.22 -10.08 36.91
CA SER A 15 13.94 -9.00 35.95
C SER A 15 12.61 -9.21 35.25
N ARG A 16 11.92 -8.13 34.85
CA ARG A 16 10.73 -8.21 34.00
C ARG A 16 11.11 -8.53 32.54
N PRO A 17 10.18 -9.15 31.76
CA PRO A 17 10.41 -9.30 30.33
C PRO A 17 10.47 -7.97 29.61
N ALA A 18 11.31 -7.87 28.59
CA ALA A 18 11.44 -6.71 27.73
C ALA A 18 11.75 -7.14 26.29
N ILE A 19 11.47 -6.27 25.33
CA ILE A 19 11.89 -6.43 23.96
C ILE A 19 13.38 -6.08 23.87
N ARG A 20 14.21 -7.04 23.45
CA ARG A 20 15.63 -6.82 23.15
C ARG A 20 15.81 -6.26 21.75
N GLU A 21 15.07 -6.81 20.80
CA GLU A 21 15.13 -6.46 19.40
C GLU A 21 13.76 -6.67 18.76
N ILE A 22 13.38 -5.81 17.83
CA ILE A 22 12.19 -5.97 17.01
C ILE A 22 12.54 -5.72 15.55
N ARG A 23 11.97 -6.54 14.66
CA ARG A 23 12.11 -6.43 13.22
C ARG A 23 10.74 -6.39 12.59
N PHE A 24 10.55 -5.43 11.70
CA PHE A 24 9.37 -5.28 10.87
C PHE A 24 9.73 -5.57 9.42
N VAL A 25 8.95 -6.43 8.76
CA VAL A 25 9.09 -6.70 7.33
C VAL A 25 7.78 -6.38 6.66
N GLN A 26 7.80 -5.38 5.78
CA GLN A 26 6.66 -5.07 4.92
C GLN A 26 6.67 -5.99 3.72
N GLU A 27 5.57 -6.69 3.49
CA GLU A 27 5.26 -7.40 2.26
C GLU A 27 4.24 -6.55 1.50
N TYR A 28 4.63 -6.09 0.34
CA TYR A 28 3.77 -5.25 -0.49
C TYR A 28 2.62 -6.04 -1.11
N PRO A 29 1.51 -5.39 -1.50
CA PRO A 29 0.47 -6.05 -2.29
C PRO A 29 1.05 -6.67 -3.56
N PRO A 30 0.58 -7.85 -4.00
CA PRO A 30 1.16 -8.59 -5.14
C PRO A 30 1.24 -7.80 -6.44
N TYR A 31 0.28 -6.92 -6.70
CA TYR A 31 0.24 -6.12 -7.92
C TYR A 31 1.43 -5.16 -8.07
N THR A 32 2.09 -4.78 -6.97
CA THR A 32 3.23 -3.85 -7.00
C THR A 32 4.50 -4.49 -7.58
N GLY A 33 4.61 -5.82 -7.54
CA GLY A 33 5.83 -6.54 -7.91
C GLY A 33 7.04 -6.25 -7.02
N VAL A 34 6.87 -5.54 -5.90
CA VAL A 34 7.96 -5.16 -4.99
C VAL A 34 8.27 -6.28 -4.00
N ASN A 35 9.55 -6.61 -3.88
CA ASN A 35 10.01 -7.59 -2.89
C ASN A 35 9.81 -7.09 -1.45
N PRO A 36 9.66 -7.99 -0.45
CA PRO A 36 9.56 -7.61 0.96
C PRO A 36 10.72 -6.74 1.43
N VAL A 37 10.42 -5.72 2.23
CA VAL A 37 11.40 -4.74 2.72
C VAL A 37 11.40 -4.69 4.24
N THR A 38 12.59 -4.77 4.86
CA THR A 38 12.73 -4.52 6.29
C THR A 38 12.57 -3.04 6.58
N ARG A 39 11.68 -2.71 7.53
CA ARG A 39 11.39 -1.34 7.96
C ARG A 39 12.06 -1.01 9.28
N ASN A 40 12.49 0.24 9.42
CA ASN A 40 13.00 0.76 10.68
C ASN A 40 11.83 0.91 11.68
N PRO A 41 11.97 0.45 12.93
CA PRO A 41 10.95 0.63 13.97
C PRO A 41 10.54 2.08 14.22
N GLY A 42 11.42 3.06 13.95
CA GLY A 42 11.13 4.49 14.07
C GLY A 42 10.33 5.11 12.93
N ASP A 43 10.23 4.42 11.78
CA ASP A 43 9.53 4.89 10.58
C ASP A 43 8.82 3.72 9.87
N LEU A 44 7.58 3.46 10.27
CA LEU A 44 6.72 2.46 9.66
C LEU A 44 5.74 3.14 8.68
N THR A 45 6.28 3.69 7.61
CA THR A 45 5.48 4.19 6.49
C THR A 45 5.24 3.04 5.51
N LEU A 46 3.98 2.60 5.40
CA LEU A 46 3.57 1.41 4.66
C LEU A 46 2.56 1.77 3.56
N LEU A 47 2.58 1.03 2.46
CA LEU A 47 1.53 1.11 1.44
C LEU A 47 0.25 0.43 1.96
N ALA A 48 -0.91 1.01 1.68
CA ALA A 48 -2.20 0.38 1.98
C ALA A 48 -2.31 -1.01 1.34
N GLY A 49 -2.94 -1.96 2.04
CA GLY A 49 -3.04 -3.35 1.59
C GLY A 49 -1.76 -4.19 1.79
N SER A 50 -0.69 -3.62 2.35
CA SER A 50 0.52 -4.38 2.70
C SER A 50 0.26 -5.31 3.87
N ASN A 51 1.03 -6.41 3.94
CA ASN A 51 1.19 -7.20 5.15
C ASN A 51 2.40 -6.71 5.95
N LEU A 52 2.34 -6.84 7.27
CA LEU A 52 3.44 -6.50 8.17
C LEU A 52 3.79 -7.70 9.05
N LYS A 53 4.92 -8.32 8.77
CA LYS A 53 5.49 -9.34 9.64
C LYS A 53 6.26 -8.66 10.77
N ILE A 54 6.01 -9.11 12.00
CA ILE A 54 6.58 -8.57 13.24
C ILE A 54 7.35 -9.71 13.90
N ASP A 55 8.66 -9.62 13.96
CA ASP A 55 9.53 -10.56 14.65
C ASP A 55 10.09 -9.86 15.91
N VAL A 56 9.85 -10.44 17.09
CA VAL A 56 10.28 -9.92 18.39
C VAL A 56 11.26 -10.87 19.02
N ASN A 57 12.39 -10.36 19.50
CA ASN A 57 13.34 -11.07 20.33
C ASN A 57 13.29 -10.49 21.75
N ALA A 58 12.79 -11.28 22.71
CA ALA A 58 12.62 -10.88 24.08
C ALA A 58 13.87 -11.18 24.93
N THR A 59 14.00 -10.52 26.08
CA THR A 59 15.12 -10.70 27.01
C THR A 59 15.07 -12.02 27.76
N LYS A 60 13.89 -12.66 27.84
CA LYS A 60 13.64 -13.93 28.53
C LYS A 60 12.48 -14.70 27.87
N PRO A 61 12.26 -15.97 28.19
CA PRO A 61 11.13 -16.76 27.65
C PRO A 61 9.77 -16.13 27.96
N ILE A 62 8.90 -16.06 26.96
CA ILE A 62 7.57 -15.47 27.02
C ILE A 62 6.52 -16.57 26.93
N THR A 63 5.54 -16.52 27.84
CA THR A 63 4.39 -17.45 27.85
C THR A 63 3.19 -16.88 27.11
N ARG A 64 2.98 -15.58 27.21
CA ARG A 64 1.90 -14.85 26.53
C ARG A 64 2.40 -13.48 26.06
N TRP A 65 1.91 -13.02 24.95
CA TRP A 65 2.12 -11.66 24.50
C TRP A 65 0.85 -11.11 23.84
N GLN A 66 0.74 -9.78 23.83
CA GLN A 66 -0.42 -9.09 23.30
C GLN A 66 0.03 -8.04 22.32
N LEU A 67 -0.64 -7.98 21.20
CA LEU A 67 -0.51 -6.91 20.21
C LEU A 67 -1.80 -6.07 20.25
N ARG A 68 -1.69 -4.84 20.75
CA ARG A 68 -2.77 -3.85 20.66
C ARG A 68 -2.62 -3.07 19.38
N VAL A 69 -3.65 -3.11 18.55
CA VAL A 69 -3.74 -2.40 17.27
C VAL A 69 -4.69 -1.24 17.43
N THR A 70 -4.21 0.00 17.25
CA THR A 70 -5.05 1.20 17.25
C THR A 70 -5.21 1.69 15.82
N ARG A 71 -6.43 1.90 15.39
CA ARG A 71 -6.80 2.41 14.08
C ARG A 71 -6.76 3.94 14.02
N ALA A 72 -6.87 4.49 12.81
CA ALA A 72 -6.88 5.93 12.60
C ALA A 72 -8.08 6.65 13.27
N ASP A 73 -9.20 5.96 13.42
CA ASP A 73 -10.40 6.42 14.14
C ASP A 73 -10.27 6.41 15.68
N GLY A 74 -9.14 5.91 16.20
CA GLY A 74 -8.86 5.78 17.63
C GLY A 74 -9.34 4.47 18.27
N ASN A 75 -10.11 3.63 17.54
CA ASN A 75 -10.54 2.33 18.04
C ASN A 75 -9.33 1.40 18.19
N SER A 76 -9.32 0.59 19.27
CA SER A 76 -8.24 -0.36 19.54
C SER A 76 -8.78 -1.76 19.66
N THR A 77 -8.02 -2.71 19.14
CA THR A 77 -8.29 -4.15 19.25
C THR A 77 -7.06 -4.85 19.81
N ASP A 78 -7.27 -5.70 20.79
CA ASP A 78 -6.22 -6.51 21.39
C ASP A 78 -6.22 -7.91 20.76
N ARG A 79 -5.03 -8.37 20.37
CA ARG A 79 -4.79 -9.74 19.91
C ARG A 79 -3.84 -10.42 20.89
N ASP A 80 -4.37 -11.38 21.65
CA ASP A 80 -3.59 -12.21 22.54
C ASP A 80 -2.99 -13.40 21.79
N MET A 81 -1.73 -13.72 22.12
CA MET A 81 -0.97 -14.78 21.48
C MET A 81 -0.16 -15.54 22.52
N GLU A 82 0.00 -16.85 22.30
CA GLU A 82 0.86 -17.69 23.12
C GLU A 82 2.33 -17.49 22.75
N GLY A 83 3.19 -17.40 23.77
CA GLY A 83 4.63 -17.21 23.58
C GLY A 83 5.43 -18.51 23.49
N SER A 84 4.80 -19.67 23.72
CA SER A 84 5.40 -21.01 23.68
C SER A 84 6.71 -21.14 24.49
N LYS A 85 6.85 -20.36 25.57
CA LYS A 85 8.07 -20.25 26.39
C LYS A 85 9.33 -19.94 25.54
N SER A 86 9.17 -19.16 24.49
CA SER A 86 10.23 -18.77 23.59
C SER A 86 10.68 -17.31 23.80
N THR A 87 11.93 -17.02 23.53
CA THR A 87 12.42 -15.64 23.42
C THR A 87 12.16 -15.04 22.04
N LYS A 88 11.83 -15.87 21.04
CA LYS A 88 11.54 -15.44 19.66
C LYS A 88 10.05 -15.58 19.40
N LEU A 89 9.41 -14.45 19.10
CA LEU A 89 8.00 -14.35 18.80
C LEU A 89 7.82 -13.80 17.40
N SER A 90 6.81 -14.26 16.69
CA SER A 90 6.51 -13.77 15.34
C SER A 90 5.00 -13.72 15.11
N THR A 91 4.54 -12.69 14.42
CA THR A 91 3.17 -12.59 13.91
C THR A 91 3.13 -11.83 12.62
N THR A 92 2.04 -11.97 11.87
CA THR A 92 1.81 -11.20 10.66
C THR A 92 0.45 -10.51 10.75
N MET A 93 0.43 -9.23 10.45
CA MET A 93 -0.79 -8.46 10.20
C MET A 93 -0.99 -8.38 8.69
N THR A 94 -2.19 -8.69 8.24
CA THR A 94 -2.53 -8.72 6.82
C THR A 94 -3.43 -7.55 6.45
N ASP A 95 -3.33 -7.10 5.21
CA ASP A 95 -4.23 -6.11 4.60
C ASP A 95 -4.37 -4.83 5.42
N LEU A 96 -3.24 -4.16 5.66
CA LEU A 96 -3.18 -2.95 6.48
C LEU A 96 -3.72 -1.74 5.71
N VAL A 97 -4.86 -1.21 6.15
CA VAL A 97 -5.50 -0.05 5.50
C VAL A 97 -5.68 1.15 6.42
N ASP A 98 -5.90 0.95 7.71
CA ASP A 98 -6.27 2.02 8.65
C ASP A 98 -5.54 1.98 10.00
N VAL A 99 -4.46 1.21 10.11
CA VAL A 99 -3.68 1.10 11.36
C VAL A 99 -2.81 2.34 11.56
N ALA A 100 -2.92 2.94 12.75
CA ALA A 100 -2.15 4.10 13.13
C ALA A 100 -1.07 3.82 14.19
N ARG A 101 -1.27 2.76 15.01
CA ARG A 101 -0.40 2.49 16.14
C ARG A 101 -0.42 1.03 16.56
N LEU A 102 0.75 0.51 16.94
CA LEU A 102 0.89 -0.82 17.55
C LEU A 102 1.50 -0.66 18.93
N ARG A 103 1.03 -1.48 19.90
CA ARG A 103 1.67 -1.66 21.19
C ARG A 103 1.86 -3.14 21.46
N ILE A 104 3.01 -3.48 22.04
CA ILE A 104 3.38 -4.87 22.34
C ILE A 104 3.58 -4.98 23.84
N LYS A 105 2.90 -5.95 24.44
CA LYS A 105 3.03 -6.31 25.85
C LYS A 105 3.40 -7.80 25.97
N LEU A 106 4.35 -8.09 26.86
CA LEU A 106 4.92 -9.43 27.05
C LEU A 106 4.64 -9.91 28.47
N TRP A 107 4.44 -11.21 28.68
CA TRP A 107 4.35 -11.86 30.01
C TRP A 107 5.27 -13.07 30.05
N ASP A 108 6.03 -13.19 31.14
CA ASP A 108 6.88 -14.35 31.40
C ASP A 108 6.13 -15.48 32.12
N GLU A 109 6.84 -16.57 32.43
CA GLU A 109 6.28 -17.73 33.12
C GLU A 109 5.89 -17.45 34.59
N ASN A 110 6.45 -16.43 35.22
CA ASN A 110 6.13 -16.01 36.58
C ASN A 110 4.93 -15.04 36.63
N GLY A 111 4.34 -14.70 35.47
CA GLY A 111 3.22 -13.80 35.34
C GLY A 111 3.63 -12.32 35.36
N PHE A 112 4.92 -11.98 35.37
CA PHE A 112 5.36 -10.59 35.26
C PHE A 112 5.21 -10.08 33.84
N ASP A 113 4.66 -8.88 33.71
CA ASP A 113 4.52 -8.20 32.43
C ASP A 113 5.70 -7.26 32.09
N SER A 114 5.84 -6.90 30.82
CA SER A 114 6.70 -5.78 30.41
C SER A 114 6.07 -4.48 30.90
N ARG A 115 6.69 -3.83 31.89
CA ARG A 115 6.14 -2.64 32.54
C ARG A 115 5.85 -1.49 31.59
N ASN A 116 6.70 -1.33 30.58
CA ASN A 116 6.55 -0.34 29.52
C ASN A 116 6.16 -1.08 28.22
N GLU A 117 4.97 -0.78 27.70
CA GLU A 117 4.54 -1.27 26.40
C GLU A 117 5.33 -0.53 25.30
N ALA A 118 6.01 -1.28 24.44
CA ALA A 118 6.65 -0.69 23.27
C ALA A 118 5.58 -0.22 22.28
N GLU A 119 5.62 1.07 21.93
CA GLU A 119 4.67 1.70 21.00
C GLU A 119 5.37 2.02 19.67
N TYR A 120 4.72 1.67 18.56
CA TYR A 120 5.19 1.93 17.20
C TYR A 120 4.09 2.64 16.42
N ARG A 121 4.43 3.80 15.87
CA ARG A 121 3.52 4.56 14.99
C ARG A 121 3.60 4.03 13.58
N ILE A 122 2.45 3.92 12.94
CA ILE A 122 2.32 3.48 11.55
C ILE A 122 1.65 4.59 10.76
N LYS A 123 2.20 4.87 9.58
CA LYS A 123 1.58 5.73 8.57
C LYS A 123 1.24 4.88 7.36
N ILE A 124 -0.05 4.72 7.09
CA ILE A 124 -0.51 4.05 5.88
C ILE A 124 -0.65 5.09 4.77
N LEU A 125 -0.05 4.83 3.62
CA LEU A 125 -0.19 5.65 2.43
C LEU A 125 -1.05 4.90 1.41
N PRO A 126 -2.09 5.55 0.86
CA PRO A 126 -2.82 4.99 -0.26
C PRO A 126 -1.92 4.93 -1.50
N ASP A 127 -2.23 4.02 -2.41
CA ASP A 127 -1.65 4.03 -3.73
C ASP A 127 -2.10 5.26 -4.51
N LYS A 128 -1.23 5.76 -5.38
CA LYS A 128 -1.52 6.95 -6.18
C LYS A 128 -1.95 6.54 -7.58
N PRO A 129 -2.92 7.25 -8.15
CA PRO A 129 -3.30 7.00 -9.53
C PRO A 129 -2.16 7.32 -10.51
N PRO A 130 -2.10 6.63 -11.67
CA PRO A 130 -1.14 6.90 -12.73
C PRO A 130 -1.19 8.35 -13.21
N MET A 131 -0.03 8.94 -13.45
CA MET A 131 0.08 10.27 -14.04
C MET A 131 0.13 10.17 -15.56
N VAL A 132 -0.80 10.82 -16.26
CA VAL A 132 -0.92 10.79 -17.73
C VAL A 132 -0.80 12.18 -18.30
N ARG A 133 -0.02 12.33 -19.39
CA ARG A 133 0.14 13.60 -20.12
C ARG A 133 0.17 13.36 -21.62
N LEU A 134 -0.53 14.20 -22.37
CA LEU A 134 -0.40 14.32 -23.84
C LEU A 134 0.76 15.27 -24.15
N LEU A 135 1.81 14.77 -24.84
CA LEU A 135 3.06 15.53 -25.05
C LEU A 135 3.03 16.44 -26.26
N ASN A 136 2.35 16.04 -27.34
CA ASN A 136 2.29 16.78 -28.61
C ASN A 136 0.91 17.39 -28.87
N ALA A 137 0.15 17.59 -27.81
CA ALA A 137 -1.22 18.07 -27.90
C ALA A 137 -1.28 19.57 -28.20
N ARG A 138 -2.00 19.95 -29.22
CA ARG A 138 -2.43 21.33 -29.47
C ARG A 138 -3.86 21.48 -28.94
N LYS A 139 -4.20 22.68 -28.48
CA LYS A 139 -5.53 22.98 -27.95
C LYS A 139 -6.63 22.70 -28.99
N GLU A 140 -6.34 23.03 -30.24
CA GLU A 140 -7.21 22.79 -31.39
C GLU A 140 -6.38 22.27 -32.56
N THR A 141 -6.93 21.31 -33.30
CA THR A 141 -6.27 20.75 -34.49
C THR A 141 -7.32 20.46 -35.55
N LYS A 142 -7.23 21.12 -36.68
CA LYS A 142 -8.09 20.86 -37.84
C LYS A 142 -7.52 19.75 -38.69
N VAL A 143 -8.31 18.72 -38.94
CA VAL A 143 -7.91 17.55 -39.70
C VAL A 143 -9.01 17.09 -40.64
N THR A 144 -8.66 16.26 -41.63
CA THR A 144 -9.65 15.65 -42.52
C THR A 144 -10.31 14.41 -41.85
N THR A 145 -11.47 14.00 -42.34
CA THR A 145 -12.18 12.82 -41.81
C THR A 145 -11.42 11.49 -41.92
N ARG A 146 -10.36 11.43 -42.73
CA ARG A 146 -9.49 10.25 -42.94
C ARG A 146 -8.09 10.45 -42.37
N ALA A 147 -7.88 11.49 -41.59
CA ALA A 147 -6.56 11.77 -41.03
C ALA A 147 -6.08 10.69 -40.06
N ARG A 148 -4.77 10.52 -40.00
CA ARG A 148 -4.08 9.75 -38.96
C ARG A 148 -3.41 10.70 -38.01
N LEU A 149 -4.04 10.93 -36.86
CA LEU A 149 -3.58 11.88 -35.85
C LEU A 149 -2.47 11.24 -34.99
N PRO A 150 -1.23 11.77 -35.01
CA PRO A 150 -0.18 11.27 -34.14
C PRO A 150 -0.44 11.75 -32.70
N ILE A 151 -0.53 10.82 -31.77
CA ILE A 151 -0.71 11.09 -30.34
C ILE A 151 0.52 10.56 -29.61
N LYS A 152 1.17 11.42 -28.82
CA LYS A 152 2.30 11.05 -27.98
C LYS A 152 1.91 11.26 -26.53
N ILE A 153 2.02 10.20 -25.73
CA ILE A 153 1.50 10.11 -24.37
C ILE A 153 2.66 9.78 -23.43
N SER A 154 2.80 10.51 -22.33
CA SER A 154 3.64 10.11 -21.21
C SER A 154 2.76 9.53 -20.11
N VAL A 155 3.13 8.36 -19.61
CA VAL A 155 2.46 7.68 -18.50
C VAL A 155 3.50 7.33 -17.46
N ARG A 156 3.20 7.58 -16.18
CA ARG A 156 4.08 7.23 -15.05
C ARG A 156 3.23 6.78 -13.87
N ASP A 157 3.71 5.76 -13.20
CA ASP A 157 3.12 5.23 -11.98
C ASP A 157 4.22 4.69 -11.04
N ASP A 158 3.93 4.64 -9.73
CA ASP A 158 4.89 4.19 -8.71
C ASP A 158 5.07 2.65 -8.76
N TYR A 159 4.02 1.90 -9.17
CA TYR A 159 4.00 0.43 -9.17
C TYR A 159 3.66 -0.20 -10.53
N GLY A 160 3.45 0.63 -11.52
CA GLY A 160 3.23 0.20 -12.89
C GLY A 160 1.82 0.47 -13.42
N VAL A 161 1.75 0.60 -14.73
CA VAL A 161 0.51 0.87 -15.46
C VAL A 161 0.04 -0.44 -16.10
N ASP A 162 -1.19 -0.84 -15.81
CA ASP A 162 -1.82 -2.03 -16.41
C ASP A 162 -2.37 -1.74 -17.80
N LYS A 163 -3.10 -0.62 -17.94
CA LYS A 163 -3.85 -0.30 -19.15
C LYS A 163 -3.87 1.18 -19.45
N VAL A 164 -3.77 1.52 -20.74
CA VAL A 164 -3.94 2.89 -21.24
C VAL A 164 -5.02 2.91 -22.31
N MET A 165 -5.96 3.83 -22.22
CA MET A 165 -7.09 3.95 -23.14
C MET A 165 -7.19 5.36 -23.71
N LEU A 166 -7.37 5.46 -25.02
CA LEU A 166 -7.80 6.68 -25.71
C LEU A 166 -9.33 6.76 -25.64
N GLN A 167 -9.82 7.84 -25.11
CA GLN A 167 -11.25 8.19 -25.05
C GLN A 167 -11.52 9.31 -26.04
N ALA A 168 -12.67 9.29 -26.69
CA ALA A 168 -13.10 10.33 -27.62
C ALA A 168 -14.62 10.52 -27.59
N ALA A 169 -15.04 11.78 -27.53
CA ALA A 169 -16.44 12.14 -27.51
C ALA A 169 -16.70 13.25 -28.55
N PRO A 170 -17.30 12.91 -29.72
CA PRO A 170 -17.78 13.91 -30.64
C PRO A 170 -18.85 14.77 -30.00
N VAL A 171 -18.87 16.07 -30.32
CA VAL A 171 -19.89 17.01 -29.83
C VAL A 171 -21.24 16.64 -30.42
N ASN A 172 -22.28 16.62 -29.62
CA ASN A 172 -23.67 16.27 -29.99
C ASN A 172 -23.85 14.83 -30.57
N MET A 173 -22.89 13.94 -30.30
CA MET A 173 -22.99 12.53 -30.70
C MET A 173 -22.59 11.64 -29.50
N PRO A 174 -22.97 10.35 -29.51
CA PRO A 174 -22.48 9.41 -28.50
C PRO A 174 -20.97 9.31 -28.49
N PRO A 175 -20.33 9.08 -27.31
CA PRO A 175 -18.90 8.82 -27.24
C PRO A 175 -18.48 7.64 -28.13
N LEU A 176 -17.30 7.74 -28.72
CA LEU A 176 -16.72 6.63 -29.48
C LEU A 176 -16.29 5.50 -28.52
N PRO A 177 -16.28 4.25 -28.98
CA PRO A 177 -15.75 3.15 -28.19
C PRO A 177 -14.32 3.45 -27.73
N PRO A 178 -13.97 3.23 -26.44
CA PRO A 178 -12.62 3.42 -25.94
C PRO A 178 -11.62 2.53 -26.69
N LYS A 179 -10.46 3.07 -27.02
CA LYS A 179 -9.41 2.32 -27.70
C LYS A 179 -8.27 2.02 -26.74
N ILE A 180 -8.01 0.73 -26.47
CA ILE A 180 -6.85 0.29 -25.69
C ILE A 180 -5.61 0.55 -26.53
N LEU A 181 -4.63 1.23 -25.92
CA LEU A 181 -3.36 1.53 -26.57
C LEU A 181 -2.32 0.46 -26.20
N PRO A 182 -1.44 0.09 -27.15
CA PRO A 182 -0.35 -0.83 -26.85
C PRO A 182 0.58 -0.21 -25.79
N LEU A 183 0.89 -0.99 -24.77
CA LEU A 183 1.80 -0.62 -23.70
C LEU A 183 2.78 -1.79 -23.47
N GLU A 184 4.07 -1.50 -23.61
CA GLU A 184 5.12 -2.46 -23.29
C GLU A 184 5.56 -2.29 -21.81
N ALA A 185 5.98 -3.38 -21.19
CA ALA A 185 6.43 -3.35 -19.79
C ALA A 185 7.60 -2.36 -19.60
N GLY A 186 7.46 -1.45 -18.64
CA GLY A 186 8.44 -0.40 -18.37
C GLY A 186 8.43 0.78 -19.35
N GLN A 187 7.53 0.79 -20.32
CA GLN A 187 7.40 1.90 -21.25
C GLN A 187 6.72 3.10 -20.57
N SER A 188 7.35 4.27 -20.63
CA SER A 188 6.83 5.53 -20.08
C SER A 188 6.28 6.49 -21.14
N VAL A 189 6.50 6.20 -22.42
CA VAL A 189 6.05 7.05 -23.54
C VAL A 189 5.44 6.14 -24.63
N ILE A 190 4.18 6.42 -24.98
CA ILE A 190 3.44 5.72 -26.04
C ILE A 190 3.29 6.65 -27.22
N GLU A 191 3.62 6.17 -28.42
CA GLU A 191 3.35 6.84 -29.68
C GLU A 191 2.25 6.06 -30.42
N TYR A 192 1.13 6.72 -30.67
CA TYR A 192 -0.02 6.13 -31.30
C TYR A 192 -0.51 6.98 -32.48
N LYS A 193 -0.82 6.32 -33.60
CA LYS A 193 -1.42 7.01 -34.77
C LYS A 193 -2.91 6.69 -34.82
N TRP A 194 -3.72 7.59 -34.29
CA TRP A 194 -5.18 7.46 -34.27
C TRP A 194 -5.76 7.64 -35.68
N ASN A 195 -6.39 6.60 -36.22
CA ASN A 195 -7.04 6.62 -37.53
C ASN A 195 -8.48 7.14 -37.38
N LEU A 196 -8.73 8.39 -37.70
CA LEU A 196 -10.06 9.00 -37.62
C LEU A 196 -11.04 8.44 -38.64
N GLY A 197 -10.53 7.87 -39.74
CA GLY A 197 -11.38 7.25 -40.78
C GLY A 197 -12.23 6.09 -40.27
N GLU A 198 -11.80 5.40 -39.22
CA GLU A 198 -12.53 4.32 -38.56
C GLU A 198 -13.83 4.82 -37.89
N ALA A 199 -13.84 6.04 -37.40
CA ALA A 199 -14.98 6.63 -36.69
C ALA A 199 -16.09 7.11 -37.62
N LYS A 200 -15.86 7.21 -38.94
CA LYS A 200 -16.83 7.63 -39.98
C LYS A 200 -17.60 8.90 -39.62
N LEU A 201 -16.92 9.90 -39.06
CA LEU A 201 -17.54 11.11 -38.59
C LEU A 201 -17.89 12.07 -39.75
N PRO A 202 -19.00 12.81 -39.69
CA PRO A 202 -19.35 13.85 -40.64
C PRO A 202 -18.30 14.99 -40.68
N ILE A 203 -18.22 15.66 -41.83
CA ILE A 203 -17.39 16.88 -41.94
C ILE A 203 -17.95 17.94 -41.00
N GLY A 204 -17.04 18.65 -40.31
CA GLY A 204 -17.41 19.69 -39.33
C GLY A 204 -17.68 19.17 -37.92
N THR A 205 -17.50 17.85 -37.67
CA THR A 205 -17.63 17.32 -36.32
C THR A 205 -16.45 17.76 -35.45
N GLU A 206 -16.76 18.34 -34.32
CA GLU A 206 -15.78 18.61 -33.25
C GLU A 206 -15.66 17.38 -32.35
N ILE A 207 -14.42 17.01 -31.99
CA ILE A 207 -14.15 15.82 -31.16
C ILE A 207 -13.32 16.23 -29.97
N ASN A 208 -13.83 15.96 -28.78
CA ASN A 208 -13.03 16.02 -27.57
C ASN A 208 -12.37 14.65 -27.33
N TYR A 209 -11.06 14.64 -27.08
CA TYR A 209 -10.38 13.41 -26.74
C TYR A 209 -9.44 13.57 -25.55
N TRP A 210 -9.22 12.47 -24.84
CA TRP A 210 -8.33 12.39 -23.68
C TRP A 210 -7.81 10.97 -23.52
N VAL A 211 -6.82 10.80 -22.66
CA VAL A 211 -6.26 9.49 -22.35
C VAL A 211 -6.47 9.18 -20.88
N GLN A 212 -6.84 7.94 -20.59
CA GLN A 212 -6.91 7.37 -19.25
C GLN A 212 -5.89 6.26 -19.11
N ALA A 213 -5.18 6.23 -17.98
CA ALA A 213 -4.34 5.11 -17.59
C ALA A 213 -4.87 4.50 -16.28
N PHE A 214 -4.69 3.23 -16.13
CA PHE A 214 -5.13 2.43 -14.99
C PHE A 214 -3.91 1.68 -14.46
N ASP A 215 -3.77 1.65 -13.14
CA ASP A 215 -2.82 0.78 -12.47
C ASP A 215 -3.37 -0.66 -12.32
N ALA A 216 -2.57 -1.54 -11.76
CA ALA A 216 -2.94 -2.92 -11.48
C ALA A 216 -3.53 -3.13 -10.07
N ALA A 217 -3.81 -2.05 -9.33
CA ALA A 217 -4.42 -2.13 -8.01
C ALA A 217 -5.82 -2.76 -8.07
N PRO A 218 -6.26 -3.51 -7.05
CA PRO A 218 -7.56 -4.18 -7.03
C PRO A 218 -8.76 -3.23 -7.24
N GLU A 219 -8.68 -2.01 -6.71
CA GLU A 219 -9.68 -0.96 -6.92
C GLU A 219 -9.38 -0.08 -8.13
N SER A 220 -8.38 -0.47 -8.96
CA SER A 220 -7.99 0.15 -10.23
C SER A 220 -8.06 1.68 -10.19
N ASN A 221 -7.03 2.31 -9.61
CA ASN A 221 -6.88 3.76 -9.67
C ASN A 221 -6.72 4.21 -11.12
N ASN A 222 -7.28 5.34 -11.48
CA ASN A 222 -7.13 5.87 -12.82
C ASN A 222 -6.65 7.31 -12.82
N GLY A 223 -5.71 7.58 -13.73
CA GLY A 223 -5.26 8.93 -14.07
C GLY A 223 -5.81 9.35 -15.43
N THR A 224 -6.22 10.61 -15.54
CA THR A 224 -6.77 11.16 -16.79
C THR A 224 -5.92 12.35 -17.26
N SER A 225 -5.59 12.36 -18.57
CA SER A 225 -4.92 13.50 -19.18
C SER A 225 -5.84 14.70 -19.32
N GLN A 226 -5.24 15.85 -19.67
CA GLN A 226 -6.02 17.00 -20.13
C GLN A 226 -6.90 16.60 -21.32
N LYS A 227 -8.17 17.04 -21.30
CA LYS A 227 -9.11 16.90 -22.40
C LYS A 227 -8.78 17.94 -23.48
N LEU A 228 -8.75 17.50 -24.74
CA LEU A 228 -8.43 18.32 -25.90
C LEU A 228 -9.59 18.31 -26.90
N ILE A 229 -9.73 19.38 -27.65
CA ILE A 229 -10.75 19.58 -28.69
C ILE A 229 -10.11 19.51 -30.08
#